data_2b89a48cbb0ddfdc30e4b98ef0590d76
#
_entry.id   2b89a48cbb0ddfdc30e4b98ef0590d76
#
_cell.length_a   1.000
_cell.length_b   1.000
_cell.length_c   1.000
_cell.angle_alpha   90.00
_cell.angle_beta   90.00
_cell.angle_gamma   90.00
#
_symmetry.space_group_name_H-M   'P 1'
#
loop_
_entity.id
_entity.type
_entity.pdbx_description
1 polymer ?
#
loop_
_entity_poly.entity_id
_entity_poly.type
_entity_poly.pdbx_seq_one_letter_code
_entity_poly.pdbx_strand_id
1 'polypeptide(L)'
;GGDSMVKLNRHGLQIGPERLGAAMAYGGPAPTPTDALFVLGMVTDGDREKSLQGFAPIAKKLNQSIEKLAETVFESTCQNIWEAAQTFIQRINSKPVYTVHEMMEGYKVQPATILVLGGPAAYFAEALEKISNLKVRVVPKWKVANAIGAALARTTCEVVLFADTESQIATAPEEAYFERIERKFKR
;
A
#
# COMPACT_ATOMS: atom_id res chain seq x y z
N GLY A 1 2.57 -6.01 2.18
CA GLY A 1 2.76 -5.44 3.49
C GLY A 1 3.25 -6.43 4.53
N GLY A 2 3.49 -5.93 5.75
CA GLY A 2 4.02 -6.72 6.86
C GLY A 2 3.14 -7.90 7.31
N ASP A 3 1.90 -7.94 6.89
CA ASP A 3 0.87 -8.95 7.15
C ASP A 3 0.70 -9.99 6.03
N SER A 4 1.52 -9.92 4.99
CA SER A 4 1.46 -10.86 3.87
C SER A 4 1.98 -12.25 4.28
N MET A 5 1.29 -13.32 3.84
CA MET A 5 1.74 -14.69 4.13
C MET A 5 3.07 -14.98 3.45
N VAL A 6 4.02 -15.53 4.20
CA VAL A 6 5.28 -16.07 3.67
C VAL A 6 5.14 -17.58 3.48
N LYS A 7 5.32 -18.06 2.27
CA LYS A 7 5.22 -19.49 1.94
C LYS A 7 6.22 -19.91 0.89
N LEU A 8 6.51 -21.21 0.86
CA LEU A 8 7.31 -21.83 -0.19
C LEU A 8 6.38 -22.54 -1.17
N ASN A 9 6.49 -22.23 -2.45
CA ASN A 9 5.77 -22.90 -3.53
C ASN A 9 6.73 -23.54 -4.54
N ARG A 10 6.21 -24.03 -5.66
CA ARG A 10 7.00 -24.67 -6.73
C ARG A 10 8.02 -23.73 -7.39
N HIS A 11 7.80 -22.43 -7.30
CA HIS A 11 8.64 -21.39 -7.90
C HIS A 11 9.60 -20.74 -6.89
N GLY A 12 9.61 -21.18 -5.64
CA GLY A 12 10.46 -20.65 -4.57
C GLY A 12 9.70 -19.93 -3.47
N LEU A 13 10.41 -19.03 -2.78
CA LEU A 13 9.84 -18.21 -1.71
C LEU A 13 8.85 -17.20 -2.27
N GLN A 14 7.65 -17.15 -1.68
CA GLN A 14 6.59 -16.24 -2.06
C GLN A 14 6.11 -15.43 -0.85
N ILE A 15 5.90 -14.12 -1.03
CA ILE A 15 5.36 -13.19 -0.05
C ILE A 15 4.03 -12.63 -0.60
N GLY A 16 2.94 -12.98 0.04
CA GLY A 16 1.58 -12.65 -0.41
C GLY A 16 1.12 -13.51 -1.60
N PRO A 17 0.05 -13.12 -2.28
CA PRO A 17 -0.84 -11.95 -2.06
C PRO A 17 -1.75 -12.06 -0.83
N GLU A 18 -1.88 -13.25 -0.24
CA GLU A 18 -2.73 -13.50 0.92
C GLU A 18 -2.25 -12.70 2.14
N ARG A 19 -3.19 -12.04 2.82
CA ARG A 19 -2.95 -11.28 4.04
C ARG A 19 -3.56 -12.00 5.23
N LEU A 20 -2.77 -12.12 6.29
CA LEU A 20 -3.16 -12.87 7.50
C LEU A 20 -3.56 -11.96 8.67
N GLY A 21 -3.31 -10.66 8.54
CA GLY A 21 -3.57 -9.68 9.59
C GLY A 21 -2.50 -9.68 10.67
N ALA A 22 -2.47 -10.68 11.55
CA ALA A 22 -1.49 -10.76 12.62
C ALA A 22 -0.27 -11.62 12.23
N ALA A 23 0.92 -11.18 12.64
CA ALA A 23 2.15 -11.99 12.63
C ALA A 23 2.05 -13.13 13.64
N MET A 24 2.83 -14.19 13.46
CA MET A 24 2.91 -15.30 14.43
C MET A 24 3.39 -14.82 15.81
N ALA A 25 4.27 -13.84 15.86
CA ALA A 25 4.70 -13.17 17.09
C ALA A 25 3.52 -12.58 17.90
N TYR A 26 2.42 -12.26 17.24
CA TYR A 26 1.18 -11.74 17.83
C TYR A 26 0.03 -12.74 17.80
N GLY A 27 0.32 -14.04 17.59
CA GLY A 27 -0.68 -15.11 17.58
C GLY A 27 -1.30 -15.40 16.21
N GLY A 28 -0.72 -14.90 15.13
CA GLY A 28 -1.15 -15.20 13.76
C GLY A 28 -0.90 -16.66 13.35
N PRO A 29 -1.57 -17.14 12.29
CA PRO A 29 -1.58 -18.55 11.91
C PRO A 29 -0.37 -19.00 11.10
N ALA A 30 0.36 -18.09 10.47
CA ALA A 30 1.49 -18.40 9.59
C ALA A 30 2.50 -17.24 9.54
N PRO A 31 3.75 -17.50 9.11
CA PRO A 31 4.80 -16.51 9.09
C PRO A 31 4.52 -15.37 8.09
N THR A 32 4.91 -14.17 8.50
CA THR A 32 4.75 -12.92 7.75
C THR A 32 6.07 -12.14 7.68
N PRO A 33 6.21 -11.11 6.86
CA PRO A 33 7.37 -10.21 6.92
C PRO A 33 7.56 -9.53 8.28
N THR A 34 6.49 -9.32 9.05
CA THR A 34 6.62 -8.82 10.43
C THR A 34 7.36 -9.83 11.31
N ASP A 35 7.13 -11.13 11.13
CA ASP A 35 7.88 -12.17 11.85
C ASP A 35 9.37 -12.17 11.49
N ALA A 36 9.73 -11.82 10.24
CA ALA A 36 11.13 -11.64 9.86
C ALA A 36 11.81 -10.54 10.70
N LEU A 37 11.10 -9.43 11.01
CA LEU A 37 11.62 -8.38 11.88
C LEU A 37 11.90 -8.88 13.30
N PHE A 38 11.07 -9.79 13.84
CA PHE A 38 11.31 -10.44 15.14
C PHE A 38 12.50 -11.38 15.11
N VAL A 39 12.63 -12.19 14.06
CA VAL A 39 13.79 -13.07 13.88
C VAL A 39 15.10 -12.28 13.86
N LEU A 40 15.11 -11.14 13.12
CA LEU A 40 16.25 -10.24 12.98
C LEU A 40 16.48 -9.35 14.22
N GLY A 41 15.64 -9.43 15.24
CA GLY A 41 15.76 -8.63 16.46
C GLY A 41 15.47 -7.14 16.29
N MET A 42 14.86 -6.76 15.19
CA MET A 42 14.46 -5.35 14.92
C MET A 42 13.23 -4.94 15.71
N VAL A 43 12.38 -5.89 16.09
CA VAL A 43 11.16 -5.72 16.89
C VAL A 43 11.22 -6.68 18.08
N THR A 44 10.76 -6.22 19.25
CA THR A 44 10.85 -6.98 20.51
C THR A 44 9.56 -7.04 21.33
N ASP A 45 8.48 -6.41 20.85
CA ASP A 45 7.19 -6.30 21.56
C ASP A 45 6.21 -7.47 21.29
N GLY A 46 6.74 -8.64 20.89
CA GLY A 46 5.97 -9.86 20.63
C GLY A 46 6.78 -11.13 20.91
N ASP A 47 6.22 -12.25 20.55
CA ASP A 47 6.79 -13.59 20.80
C ASP A 47 7.72 -14.00 19.65
N ARG A 48 9.04 -13.70 19.82
CA ARG A 48 10.08 -14.07 18.85
C ARG A 48 10.16 -15.57 18.60
N GLU A 49 9.89 -16.40 19.62
CA GLU A 49 9.98 -17.85 19.50
C GLU A 49 8.93 -18.41 18.51
N LYS A 50 7.72 -17.86 18.52
CA LYS A 50 6.71 -18.21 17.51
C LYS A 50 7.14 -17.85 16.10
N SER A 51 7.79 -16.70 15.92
CA SER A 51 8.35 -16.32 14.61
C SER A 51 9.42 -17.30 14.15
N LEU A 52 10.35 -17.70 15.02
CA LEU A 52 11.37 -18.72 14.74
C LEU A 52 10.71 -20.05 14.34
N GLN A 53 9.70 -20.51 15.09
CA GLN A 53 8.95 -21.73 14.77
C GLN A 53 8.28 -21.68 13.39
N GLY A 54 7.73 -20.53 13.00
CA GLY A 54 7.12 -20.33 11.69
C GLY A 54 8.11 -20.36 10.54
N PHE A 55 9.29 -19.81 10.74
CA PHE A 55 10.34 -19.77 9.71
C PHE A 55 11.12 -21.08 9.59
N ALA A 56 11.28 -21.85 10.67
CA ALA A 56 12.10 -23.06 10.71
C ALA A 56 11.74 -24.10 9.62
N PRO A 57 10.46 -24.46 9.34
CA PRO A 57 10.12 -25.42 8.30
C PRO A 57 10.52 -24.94 6.89
N ILE A 58 10.41 -23.63 6.63
CA ILE A 58 10.76 -23.03 5.34
C ILE A 58 12.26 -22.99 5.17
N ALA A 59 13.00 -22.56 6.19
CA ALA A 59 14.46 -22.50 6.21
C ALA A 59 15.07 -23.91 5.99
N LYS A 60 14.52 -24.93 6.66
CA LYS A 60 14.94 -26.34 6.48
C LYS A 60 14.76 -26.82 5.04
N LYS A 61 13.62 -26.50 4.40
CA LYS A 61 13.37 -26.88 3.01
C LYS A 61 14.29 -26.17 2.01
N LEU A 62 14.71 -24.95 2.35
CA LEU A 62 15.64 -24.16 1.53
C LEU A 62 17.12 -24.41 1.87
N ASN A 63 17.40 -25.28 2.84
CA ASN A 63 18.75 -25.62 3.32
C ASN A 63 19.57 -24.36 3.72
N GLN A 64 18.94 -23.45 4.48
CA GLN A 64 19.56 -22.23 4.96
C GLN A 64 19.20 -21.96 6.43
N SER A 65 19.89 -21.00 7.07
CA SER A 65 19.55 -20.59 8.44
C SER A 65 18.23 -19.79 8.47
N ILE A 66 17.61 -19.75 9.65
CA ILE A 66 16.36 -18.99 9.87
C ILE A 66 16.62 -17.50 9.69
N GLU A 67 17.77 -17.03 10.16
CA GLU A 67 18.19 -15.63 10.04
C GLU A 67 18.36 -15.23 8.56
N LYS A 68 19.01 -16.10 7.77
CA LYS A 68 19.21 -15.85 6.34
C LYS A 68 17.89 -15.82 5.58
N LEU A 69 16.96 -16.71 5.95
CA LEU A 69 15.59 -16.66 5.40
C LEU A 69 14.90 -15.35 5.77
N ALA A 70 15.02 -14.91 7.03
CA ALA A 70 14.40 -13.67 7.50
C ALA A 70 14.96 -12.44 6.76
N GLU A 71 16.29 -12.38 6.55
CA GLU A 71 16.91 -11.34 5.71
C GLU A 71 16.32 -11.34 4.29
N THR A 72 16.23 -12.51 3.65
CA THR A 72 15.67 -12.65 2.30
C THR A 72 14.21 -12.20 2.24
N VAL A 73 13.41 -12.57 3.24
CA VAL A 73 12.00 -12.15 3.34
C VAL A 73 11.90 -10.63 3.52
N PHE A 74 12.73 -10.05 4.37
CA PHE A 74 12.77 -8.61 4.60
C PHE A 74 13.14 -7.84 3.33
N GLU A 75 14.24 -8.21 2.68
CA GLU A 75 14.72 -7.58 1.44
C GLU A 75 13.68 -7.70 0.31
N SER A 76 13.14 -8.91 0.10
CA SER A 76 12.10 -9.15 -0.92
C SER A 76 10.83 -8.35 -0.63
N THR A 77 10.47 -8.17 0.65
CA THR A 77 9.32 -7.33 1.03
C THR A 77 9.55 -5.88 0.67
N CYS A 78 10.73 -5.33 0.96
CA CYS A 78 11.09 -3.96 0.59
C CYS A 78 11.06 -3.77 -0.92
N GLN A 79 11.62 -4.72 -1.67
CA GLN A 79 11.61 -4.70 -3.13
C GLN A 79 10.18 -4.72 -3.69
N ASN A 80 9.33 -5.63 -3.20
CA ASN A 80 7.92 -5.71 -3.62
C ASN A 80 7.15 -4.41 -3.32
N ILE A 81 7.42 -3.76 -2.19
CA ILE A 81 6.80 -2.47 -1.85
C ILE A 81 7.22 -1.40 -2.86
N TRP A 82 8.50 -1.33 -3.19
CA TRP A 82 9.02 -0.36 -4.14
C TRP A 82 8.49 -0.58 -5.57
N GLU A 83 8.50 -1.82 -6.05
CA GLU A 83 7.96 -2.19 -7.36
C GLU A 83 6.46 -1.88 -7.47
N ALA A 84 5.70 -2.15 -6.42
CA ALA A 84 4.27 -1.80 -6.38
C ALA A 84 4.06 -0.27 -6.45
N ALA A 85 4.89 0.51 -5.75
CA ALA A 85 4.84 1.96 -5.79
C ALA A 85 5.19 2.50 -7.18
N GLN A 86 6.25 1.98 -7.81
CA GLN A 86 6.64 2.36 -9.18
C GLN A 86 5.53 2.02 -10.18
N THR A 87 4.96 0.82 -10.11
CA THR A 87 3.84 0.39 -10.98
C THR A 87 2.65 1.32 -10.82
N PHE A 88 2.32 1.72 -9.59
CA PHE A 88 1.23 2.65 -9.32
C PHE A 88 1.49 4.05 -9.92
N ILE A 89 2.70 4.57 -9.75
CA ILE A 89 3.11 5.85 -10.33
C ILE A 89 3.06 5.81 -11.87
N GLN A 90 3.57 4.72 -12.46
CA GLN A 90 3.49 4.53 -13.92
C GLN A 90 2.04 4.51 -14.40
N ARG A 91 1.15 3.80 -13.68
CA ARG A 91 -0.28 3.75 -14.01
C ARG A 91 -0.94 5.14 -13.94
N ILE A 92 -0.59 5.97 -12.95
CA ILE A 92 -1.08 7.35 -12.86
C ILE A 92 -0.57 8.17 -14.06
N ASN A 93 0.72 8.07 -14.37
CA ASN A 93 1.37 8.84 -15.42
C ASN A 93 1.00 8.38 -16.85
N SER A 94 0.42 7.18 -17.00
CA SER A 94 -0.01 6.63 -18.30
C SER A 94 -1.50 6.84 -18.59
N LYS A 95 -2.23 7.57 -17.74
CA LYS A 95 -3.63 7.87 -18.01
C LYS A 95 -3.76 8.68 -19.30
N PRO A 96 -4.72 8.31 -20.18
CA PRO A 96 -4.98 9.09 -21.39
C PRO A 96 -5.33 10.54 -21.03
N VAL A 97 -4.82 11.47 -21.84
CA VAL A 97 -5.14 12.90 -21.74
C VAL A 97 -6.30 13.18 -22.68
N TYR A 98 -7.40 13.69 -22.14
CA TYR A 98 -8.62 13.93 -22.91
C TYR A 98 -8.90 15.41 -23.21
N THR A 99 -8.15 16.31 -22.59
CA THR A 99 -8.33 17.74 -22.79
C THR A 99 -7.04 18.41 -23.24
N VAL A 100 -7.17 19.50 -24.03
CA VAL A 100 -6.02 20.32 -24.45
C VAL A 100 -5.31 20.92 -23.24
N HIS A 101 -6.04 21.25 -22.18
CA HIS A 101 -5.49 21.80 -20.95
C HIS A 101 -4.58 20.78 -20.24
N GLU A 102 -5.04 19.55 -20.05
CA GLU A 102 -4.23 18.46 -19.46
C GLU A 102 -2.99 18.16 -20.31
N MET A 103 -3.13 18.22 -21.64
CA MET A 103 -2.00 18.00 -22.56
C MET A 103 -0.97 19.12 -22.47
N MET A 104 -1.39 20.37 -22.28
CA MET A 104 -0.50 21.52 -22.14
C MET A 104 0.19 21.58 -20.77
N GLU A 105 -0.46 21.19 -19.71
CA GLU A 105 0.12 21.14 -18.36
C GLU A 105 1.15 20.03 -18.19
N GLY A 106 1.05 18.93 -18.94
CA GLY A 106 2.03 17.85 -18.99
C GLY A 106 2.37 17.25 -17.61
N TYR A 107 1.41 17.29 -16.68
CA TYR A 107 1.67 16.91 -15.28
C TYR A 107 2.01 15.43 -15.15
N LYS A 108 3.21 15.17 -14.66
CA LYS A 108 3.65 13.83 -14.27
C LYS A 108 3.95 13.79 -12.78
N VAL A 109 3.42 12.75 -12.10
CA VAL A 109 3.74 12.49 -10.71
C VAL A 109 5.20 12.02 -10.63
N GLN A 110 6.03 12.82 -9.99
CA GLN A 110 7.44 12.51 -9.71
C GLN A 110 7.70 12.67 -8.22
N PRO A 111 7.62 11.56 -7.43
CA PRO A 111 7.84 11.63 -6.00
C PRO A 111 9.29 12.04 -5.67
N ALA A 112 9.46 13.00 -4.78
CA ALA A 112 10.76 13.38 -4.24
C ALA A 112 10.99 12.80 -2.83
N THR A 113 9.94 12.34 -2.17
CA THR A 113 10.00 11.82 -0.79
C THR A 113 8.95 10.72 -0.62
N ILE A 114 9.31 9.70 0.12
CA ILE A 114 8.42 8.62 0.55
C ILE A 114 8.05 8.86 2.01
N LEU A 115 6.76 8.90 2.31
CA LEU A 115 6.25 8.92 3.68
C LEU A 115 5.79 7.53 4.07
N VAL A 116 6.34 6.97 5.15
CA VAL A 116 5.97 5.64 5.64
C VAL A 116 5.17 5.74 6.93
N LEU A 117 4.10 4.96 7.00
CA LEU A 117 3.19 4.87 8.14
C LEU A 117 2.60 3.46 8.26
N GLY A 118 2.09 3.11 9.44
CA GLY A 118 1.55 1.79 9.75
C GLY A 118 2.48 0.99 10.67
N GLY A 119 2.00 -0.15 11.20
CA GLY A 119 2.67 -0.93 12.24
C GLY A 119 4.19 -1.15 12.05
N PRO A 120 4.65 -1.79 10.97
CA PRO A 120 6.07 -2.08 10.76
C PRO A 120 6.82 -0.99 9.98
N ALA A 121 6.21 0.15 9.64
CA ALA A 121 6.72 1.12 8.68
C ALA A 121 8.13 1.67 9.02
N ALA A 122 8.40 1.95 10.29
CA ALA A 122 9.68 2.51 10.70
C ALA A 122 10.86 1.57 10.42
N TYR A 123 10.61 0.26 10.48
CA TYR A 123 11.66 -0.75 10.27
C TYR A 123 12.02 -0.94 8.79
N PHE A 124 11.13 -0.57 7.88
CA PHE A 124 11.36 -0.62 6.44
C PHE A 124 11.97 0.67 5.87
N ALA A 125 11.97 1.77 6.63
CA ALA A 125 12.32 3.10 6.13
C ALA A 125 13.73 3.16 5.51
N GLU A 126 14.74 2.68 6.23
CA GLU A 126 16.14 2.71 5.78
C GLU A 126 16.36 1.85 4.53
N ALA A 127 15.76 0.65 4.50
CA ALA A 127 15.88 -0.24 3.33
C ALA A 127 15.18 0.36 2.11
N LEU A 128 13.99 0.97 2.28
CA LEU A 128 13.29 1.65 1.20
C LEU A 128 14.06 2.88 0.68
N GLU A 129 14.74 3.63 1.57
CA GLU A 129 15.60 4.74 1.17
C GLU A 129 16.74 4.28 0.27
N LYS A 130 17.41 3.18 0.65
CA LYS A 130 18.51 2.58 -0.13
C LYS A 130 18.03 2.06 -1.50
N ILE A 131 16.88 1.38 -1.55
CA ILE A 131 16.36 0.77 -2.78
C ILE A 131 15.79 1.83 -3.74
N SER A 132 15.04 2.80 -3.21
CA SER A 132 14.38 3.81 -4.02
C SER A 132 15.27 4.97 -4.45
N ASN A 133 16.35 5.19 -3.74
CA ASN A 133 17.22 6.37 -3.86
C ASN A 133 16.45 7.70 -3.62
N LEU A 134 15.32 7.61 -2.91
CA LEU A 134 14.48 8.75 -2.51
C LEU A 134 14.57 8.93 -0.99
N LYS A 135 14.40 10.16 -0.54
CA LYS A 135 14.32 10.44 0.90
C LYS A 135 13.09 9.76 1.52
N VAL A 136 13.29 8.96 2.56
CA VAL A 136 12.21 8.30 3.30
C VAL A 136 12.03 8.95 4.67
N ARG A 137 10.78 9.27 5.02
CA ARG A 137 10.42 9.83 6.32
C ARG A 137 9.36 8.99 7.00
N VAL A 138 9.61 8.64 8.25
CA VAL A 138 8.60 8.03 9.12
C VAL A 138 7.73 9.15 9.67
N VAL A 139 6.40 9.06 9.47
CA VAL A 139 5.49 10.08 9.97
C VAL A 139 5.35 10.02 11.49
N PRO A 140 5.14 11.15 12.19
CA PRO A 140 4.86 11.15 13.61
C PRO A 140 3.67 10.25 13.95
N LYS A 141 3.73 9.52 15.07
CA LYS A 141 2.68 8.57 15.49
C LYS A 141 2.35 7.50 14.44
N TRP A 142 3.34 7.10 13.65
CA TRP A 142 3.22 6.16 12.53
C TRP A 142 2.45 4.88 12.86
N LYS A 143 2.55 4.34 14.08
CA LYS A 143 1.84 3.12 14.51
C LYS A 143 0.31 3.28 14.47
N VAL A 144 -0.20 4.47 14.75
CA VAL A 144 -1.64 4.77 14.84
C VAL A 144 -2.10 5.80 13.80
N ALA A 145 -1.25 6.13 12.84
CA ALA A 145 -1.54 7.15 11.82
C ALA A 145 -2.82 6.86 11.03
N ASN A 146 -3.11 5.58 10.72
CA ASN A 146 -4.33 5.18 10.03
C ASN A 146 -5.59 5.48 10.87
N ALA A 147 -5.55 5.20 12.18
CA ALA A 147 -6.66 5.50 13.09
C ALA A 147 -6.88 7.01 13.23
N ILE A 148 -5.78 7.78 13.31
CA ILE A 148 -5.86 9.26 13.32
C ILE A 148 -6.46 9.77 12.02
N GLY A 149 -6.01 9.26 10.86
CA GLY A 149 -6.55 9.61 9.56
C GLY A 149 -8.04 9.29 9.43
N ALA A 150 -8.47 8.12 9.88
CA ALA A 150 -9.88 7.73 9.87
C ALA A 150 -10.73 8.64 10.78
N ALA A 151 -10.22 9.01 11.95
CA ALA A 151 -10.93 9.92 12.88
C ALA A 151 -11.05 11.36 12.34
N LEU A 152 -10.11 11.78 11.49
CA LEU A 152 -10.10 13.10 10.86
C LEU A 152 -10.79 13.11 9.49
N ALA A 153 -11.12 11.96 8.94
CA ALA A 153 -11.77 11.85 7.65
C ALA A 153 -13.15 12.52 7.68
N ARG A 154 -13.42 13.34 6.67
CA ARG A 154 -14.74 13.94 6.48
C ARG A 154 -15.57 13.03 5.60
N THR A 155 -16.86 13.01 5.84
CA THR A 155 -17.81 12.38 4.90
C THR A 155 -17.74 13.16 3.59
N THR A 156 -17.50 12.45 2.49
CA THR A 156 -17.52 13.00 1.13
C THR A 156 -18.69 12.37 0.38
N CYS A 157 -19.34 13.17 -0.46
CA CYS A 157 -20.34 12.73 -1.40
C CYS A 157 -19.89 13.16 -2.79
N GLU A 158 -19.97 12.27 -3.76
CA GLU A 158 -19.74 12.55 -5.17
C GLU A 158 -21.10 12.50 -5.87
N VAL A 159 -21.46 13.60 -6.51
CA VAL A 159 -22.71 13.69 -7.28
C VAL A 159 -22.37 13.98 -8.73
N VAL A 160 -22.81 13.11 -9.63
CA VAL A 160 -22.64 13.31 -11.08
C VAL A 160 -23.90 13.95 -11.63
N LEU A 161 -23.78 15.21 -12.06
CA LEU A 161 -24.86 15.94 -12.73
C LEU A 161 -24.65 15.89 -14.23
N PHE A 162 -25.59 15.31 -14.94
CA PHE A 162 -25.68 15.36 -16.40
C PHE A 162 -26.66 16.45 -16.83
N ALA A 163 -26.20 17.32 -17.72
CA ALA A 163 -27.06 18.36 -18.30
C ALA A 163 -27.04 18.29 -19.84
N ASP A 164 -28.20 18.07 -20.42
CA ASP A 164 -28.45 18.13 -21.86
C ASP A 164 -29.18 19.45 -22.22
N THR A 165 -28.42 20.35 -22.81
CA THR A 165 -28.93 21.68 -23.18
C THR A 165 -29.86 21.64 -24.41
N GLU A 166 -29.78 20.61 -25.23
CA GLU A 166 -30.64 20.42 -26.39
C GLU A 166 -32.03 19.93 -25.94
N SER A 167 -32.06 18.90 -25.08
CA SER A 167 -33.28 18.38 -24.48
C SER A 167 -33.78 19.22 -23.30
N GLN A 168 -33.01 20.20 -22.86
CA GLN A 168 -33.33 21.08 -21.72
C GLN A 168 -33.54 20.32 -20.39
N ILE A 169 -32.71 19.35 -20.11
CA ILE A 169 -32.80 18.47 -18.94
C ILE A 169 -31.48 18.49 -18.15
N ALA A 170 -31.61 18.59 -16.84
CA ALA A 170 -30.52 18.26 -15.91
C ALA A 170 -30.96 17.12 -15.02
N THR A 171 -30.08 16.13 -14.83
CA THR A 171 -30.38 14.95 -14.03
C THR A 171 -29.15 14.44 -13.26
N ALA A 172 -29.39 14.00 -12.03
CA ALA A 172 -28.48 13.21 -11.22
C ALA A 172 -29.23 11.98 -10.71
N PRO A 173 -29.28 10.90 -11.50
CA PRO A 173 -30.13 9.74 -11.20
C PRO A 173 -29.85 9.10 -9.83
N GLU A 174 -28.63 9.12 -9.37
CA GLU A 174 -28.23 8.56 -8.07
C GLU A 174 -28.83 9.32 -6.89
N GLU A 175 -29.12 10.62 -7.09
CA GLU A 175 -29.76 11.50 -6.11
C GLU A 175 -31.25 11.70 -6.36
N ALA A 176 -31.84 10.94 -7.29
CA ALA A 176 -33.23 11.10 -7.74
C ALA A 176 -33.54 12.54 -8.18
N TYR A 177 -32.54 13.25 -8.69
CA TYR A 177 -32.68 14.63 -9.15
C TYR A 177 -33.01 14.67 -10.63
N PHE A 178 -34.03 15.44 -10.97
CA PHE A 178 -34.46 15.76 -12.35
C PHE A 178 -35.01 17.18 -12.37
N GLU A 179 -34.51 18.01 -13.29
CA GLU A 179 -34.98 19.37 -13.50
C GLU A 179 -34.97 19.71 -14.98
N ARG A 180 -35.95 20.55 -15.41
CA ARG A 180 -35.93 21.20 -16.71
C ARG A 180 -35.14 22.49 -16.62
N ILE A 181 -34.09 22.62 -17.46
CA ILE A 181 -33.22 23.79 -17.49
C ILE A 181 -33.55 24.71 -18.64
N GLU A 182 -33.46 26.02 -18.42
CA GLU A 182 -33.63 26.99 -19.49
C GLU A 182 -32.42 26.98 -20.45
N ARG A 183 -32.65 27.36 -21.72
CA ARG A 183 -31.63 27.34 -22.81
C ARG A 183 -30.34 28.11 -22.54
N LYS A 184 -30.26 28.91 -21.48
CA LYS A 184 -29.07 29.72 -21.15
C LYS A 184 -28.28 29.10 -20.00
N PHE A 185 -27.54 28.03 -20.28
CA PHE A 185 -26.51 27.57 -19.36
C PHE A 185 -25.26 28.49 -19.56
N LYS A 186 -24.98 29.36 -18.59
CA LYS A 186 -23.71 30.07 -18.57
C LYS A 186 -22.68 29.13 -17.93
N ARG A 187 -21.63 28.78 -18.68
CA ARG A 187 -20.44 28.09 -18.15
C ARG A 187 -19.75 28.92 -17.10
#